data_e7abeea1e810f4370b47be3b3c979e05
#
_entry.id   e7abeea1e810f4370b47be3b3c979e05
#
_cell.length_a   1.000
_cell.length_b   1.000
_cell.length_c   1.000
_cell.angle_alpha   90.00
_cell.angle_beta   90.00
_cell.angle_gamma   90.00
#
_symmetry.space_group_name_H-M   'P 1'
#
loop_
_entity.id
_entity.type
_entity.pdbx_description
1 polymer ?
#
loop_
_entity_poly.entity_id
_entity_poly.type
_entity_poly.pdbx_seq_one_letter_code
_entity_poly.pdbx_strand_id
1 'polypeptide(L)'
;MPVATTPITSRRAADTAISSRFGPRGCAVHSPSAERPGAIADQLRADFAALGYSLHTNDREQTTPALIECYPHVALLALLKRDYRVPYKMSRSGQYWKAEKLTRSERIKRLLEQFRAIKAGLDLHISGIPEFIPKPSEVTTLTSLKPVEDMLDGLICAWIGIEHIEGRTIGLGNHTAAIWVPETLINP
;
A
#
# COMPACT_ATOMS: atom_id res chain seq x y z
N MET A 1 4.84 5.43 -2.71
CA MET A 1 6.13 5.76 -3.37
C MET A 1 7.22 5.66 -2.33
N PRO A 2 8.41 5.11 -2.66
CA PRO A 2 9.50 5.00 -1.70
C PRO A 2 10.08 6.37 -1.35
N VAL A 3 10.21 6.67 -0.04
CA VAL A 3 10.76 7.91 0.49
C VAL A 3 11.92 7.62 1.46
N ALA A 4 12.87 8.55 1.57
CA ALA A 4 13.99 8.47 2.50
C ALA A 4 14.47 9.86 2.91
N THR A 5 15.17 9.97 4.04
CA THR A 5 15.78 11.23 4.50
C THR A 5 16.98 11.66 3.66
N THR A 6 17.58 10.71 2.93
CA THR A 6 18.73 10.91 2.02
C THR A 6 18.38 10.45 0.62
N PRO A 7 19.09 10.91 -0.44
CA PRO A 7 18.87 10.43 -1.81
C PRO A 7 18.96 8.90 -1.92
N ILE A 8 18.00 8.30 -2.63
CA ILE A 8 17.93 6.85 -2.79
C ILE A 8 18.79 6.45 -3.98
N THR A 9 19.94 5.82 -3.72
CA THR A 9 20.89 5.35 -4.74
C THR A 9 20.90 3.83 -4.89
N SER A 10 20.30 3.12 -3.94
CA SER A 10 20.26 1.66 -3.88
C SER A 10 19.08 1.16 -3.07
N ARG A 11 18.99 -0.16 -2.88
CA ARG A 11 17.96 -0.78 -2.04
C ARG A 11 18.05 -0.28 -0.61
N ARG A 12 16.93 0.25 -0.09
CA ARG A 12 16.83 0.77 1.29
C ARG A 12 16.71 -0.38 2.31
N ALA A 13 17.09 -0.11 3.57
CA ALA A 13 16.87 -1.04 4.68
C ALA A 13 15.39 -1.40 4.83
N ALA A 14 14.48 -0.44 4.65
CA ALA A 14 13.04 -0.65 4.67
C ALA A 14 12.57 -1.67 3.61
N ASP A 15 13.07 -1.57 2.37
CA ASP A 15 12.74 -2.49 1.28
C ASP A 15 13.23 -3.92 1.60
N THR A 16 14.41 -4.02 2.21
CA THR A 16 14.97 -5.31 2.64
C THR A 16 14.14 -5.92 3.75
N ALA A 17 13.80 -5.15 4.78
CA ALA A 17 13.00 -5.62 5.92
C ALA A 17 11.61 -6.12 5.48
N ILE A 18 10.91 -5.35 4.64
CA ILE A 18 9.60 -5.76 4.09
C ILE A 18 9.73 -7.02 3.23
N SER A 19 10.71 -7.06 2.31
CA SER A 19 10.84 -8.19 1.39
C SER A 19 11.25 -9.48 2.10
N SER A 20 12.11 -9.41 3.11
CA SER A 20 12.51 -10.57 3.92
C SER A 20 11.32 -11.13 4.69
N ARG A 21 10.49 -10.27 5.28
CA ARG A 21 9.38 -10.71 6.14
C ARG A 21 8.12 -11.09 5.34
N PHE A 22 7.79 -10.34 4.31
CA PHE A 22 6.53 -10.49 3.57
C PHE A 22 6.71 -10.95 2.12
N GLY A 23 7.95 -11.12 1.65
CA GLY A 23 8.24 -11.71 0.34
C GLY A 23 7.66 -13.10 0.15
N PRO A 24 7.81 -14.04 1.12
CA PRO A 24 7.18 -15.36 1.08
C PRO A 24 5.64 -15.29 0.99
N ARG A 25 5.04 -14.21 1.48
CA ARG A 25 3.59 -13.94 1.40
C ARG A 25 3.21 -13.15 0.12
N GLY A 26 4.08 -13.09 -0.88
CA GLY A 26 3.85 -12.41 -2.17
C GLY A 26 3.94 -10.87 -2.11
N CYS A 27 4.40 -10.29 -1.00
CA CYS A 27 4.45 -8.84 -0.77
C CYS A 27 5.88 -8.26 -0.74
N ALA A 28 6.79 -8.79 -1.56
CA ALA A 28 8.08 -8.15 -1.76
C ALA A 28 7.93 -6.76 -2.41
N VAL A 29 8.71 -5.79 -1.94
CA VAL A 29 8.73 -4.45 -2.51
C VAL A 29 9.76 -4.34 -3.62
N HIS A 30 9.44 -3.51 -4.61
CA HIS A 30 10.40 -3.09 -5.63
C HIS A 30 11.18 -1.89 -5.09
N SER A 31 12.51 -2.00 -5.15
CA SER A 31 13.39 -0.91 -4.68
C SER A 31 13.63 0.08 -5.81
N PRO A 32 13.69 1.38 -5.52
CA PRO A 32 14.22 2.35 -6.47
C PRO A 32 15.71 2.06 -6.73
N SER A 33 16.22 2.54 -7.85
CA SER A 33 17.64 2.47 -8.22
C SER A 33 18.14 3.86 -8.63
N ALA A 34 19.45 3.99 -8.85
CA ALA A 34 20.05 5.24 -9.33
C ALA A 34 19.44 5.70 -10.68
N GLU A 35 19.06 4.75 -11.57
CA GLU A 35 18.43 5.05 -12.85
C GLU A 35 16.92 5.39 -12.70
N ARG A 36 16.31 5.01 -11.58
CA ARG A 36 14.90 5.25 -11.25
C ARG A 36 14.74 5.68 -9.81
N PRO A 37 15.30 6.86 -9.44
CA PRO A 37 15.36 7.30 -8.05
C PRO A 37 14.02 7.69 -7.45
N GLY A 38 12.99 7.88 -8.29
CA GLY A 38 11.67 8.31 -7.79
C GLY A 38 11.59 9.81 -7.49
N ALA A 39 12.03 10.66 -8.41
CA ALA A 39 12.06 12.13 -8.25
C ALA A 39 10.75 12.74 -7.72
N ILE A 40 9.58 12.18 -8.09
CA ILE A 40 8.28 12.61 -7.55
C ILE A 40 8.21 12.40 -6.04
N ALA A 41 8.80 11.32 -5.51
CA ALA A 41 8.79 11.04 -4.08
C ALA A 41 9.66 12.04 -3.30
N ASP A 42 10.80 12.45 -3.86
CA ASP A 42 11.67 13.46 -3.25
C ASP A 42 10.98 14.83 -3.23
N GLN A 43 10.34 15.24 -4.32
CA GLN A 43 9.56 16.47 -4.38
C GLN A 43 8.42 16.46 -3.35
N LEU A 44 7.62 15.38 -3.33
CA LEU A 44 6.52 15.24 -2.39
C LEU A 44 7.00 15.32 -0.94
N ARG A 45 8.11 14.66 -0.61
CA ARG A 45 8.72 14.72 0.73
C ARG A 45 9.14 16.15 1.09
N ALA A 46 9.73 16.88 0.13
CA ALA A 46 10.13 18.28 0.34
C ALA A 46 8.91 19.19 0.57
N ASP A 47 7.86 19.03 -0.23
CA ASP A 47 6.62 19.80 -0.11
C ASP A 47 5.93 19.54 1.24
N PHE A 48 5.84 18.28 1.68
CA PHE A 48 5.31 17.97 3.01
C PHE A 48 6.18 18.49 4.13
N ALA A 49 7.51 18.42 4.01
CA ALA A 49 8.42 18.99 5.01
C ALA A 49 8.25 20.51 5.13
N ALA A 50 8.04 21.23 4.02
CA ALA A 50 7.75 22.67 4.02
C ALA A 50 6.43 23.02 4.73
N LEU A 51 5.48 22.08 4.77
CA LEU A 51 4.22 22.19 5.51
C LEU A 51 4.32 21.67 6.97
N GLY A 52 5.51 21.31 7.44
CA GLY A 52 5.74 20.82 8.81
C GLY A 52 5.58 19.32 9.00
N TYR A 53 5.35 18.54 7.92
CA TYR A 53 5.23 17.09 7.98
C TYR A 53 6.58 16.42 7.70
N SER A 54 7.39 16.23 8.73
CA SER A 54 8.66 15.51 8.61
C SER A 54 8.46 14.02 8.34
N LEU A 55 9.39 13.41 7.56
CA LEU A 55 9.37 11.95 7.37
C LEU A 55 9.65 11.24 8.70
N HIS A 56 8.72 10.39 9.13
CA HIS A 56 8.84 9.58 10.33
C HIS A 56 9.56 8.26 10.01
N THR A 57 10.66 8.01 10.72
CA THR A 57 11.52 6.81 10.60
C THR A 57 11.72 6.17 11.97
N ASN A 58 12.33 4.99 12.04
CA ASN A 58 12.42 4.19 13.28
C ASN A 58 13.10 4.86 14.47
N ASP A 59 14.01 5.81 14.24
CA ASP A 59 14.86 6.41 15.28
C ASP A 59 14.32 7.76 15.78
N ARG A 60 13.13 8.17 15.33
CA ARG A 60 12.53 9.43 15.76
C ARG A 60 11.37 9.15 16.71
N GLU A 61 11.33 9.86 17.81
CA GLU A 61 10.11 9.97 18.61
C GLU A 61 8.97 10.42 17.71
N GLN A 62 7.80 9.84 17.92
CA GLN A 62 6.61 10.16 17.13
C GLN A 62 6.27 11.64 17.33
N THR A 63 6.61 12.45 16.33
CA THR A 63 6.18 13.85 16.28
C THR A 63 4.98 13.95 15.34
N THR A 64 3.92 14.57 15.79
CA THR A 64 2.79 14.93 14.92
C THR A 64 2.83 16.44 14.62
N PRO A 65 2.62 16.86 13.37
CA PRO A 65 2.29 16.04 12.19
C PRO A 65 3.50 15.33 11.58
N ALA A 66 3.28 14.18 10.92
CA ALA A 66 4.34 13.39 10.31
C ALA A 66 3.93 12.83 8.93
N LEU A 67 4.90 12.68 8.03
CA LEU A 67 4.78 11.90 6.81
C LEU A 67 5.26 10.47 7.08
N ILE A 68 4.45 9.48 6.76
CA ILE A 68 4.80 8.06 6.85
C ILE A 68 4.76 7.39 5.48
N GLU A 69 5.62 6.41 5.26
CA GLU A 69 5.51 5.50 4.11
C GLU A 69 4.76 4.24 4.53
N CYS A 70 3.75 3.86 3.77
CA CYS A 70 3.05 2.59 3.93
C CYS A 70 3.07 1.78 2.62
N TYR A 71 2.84 0.48 2.73
CA TYR A 71 2.79 -0.43 1.59
C TYR A 71 1.45 -1.17 1.56
N PRO A 72 0.52 -0.75 0.67
CA PRO A 72 -0.85 -1.28 0.63
C PRO A 72 -0.95 -2.80 0.60
N HIS A 73 -0.06 -3.49 -0.11
CA HIS A 73 -0.09 -4.95 -0.16
C HIS A 73 0.13 -5.63 1.19
N VAL A 74 1.01 -5.09 2.02
CA VAL A 74 1.23 -5.60 3.39
C VAL A 74 0.07 -5.20 4.29
N ALA A 75 -0.39 -3.95 4.21
CA ALA A 75 -1.56 -3.48 4.95
C ALA A 75 -2.78 -4.38 4.74
N LEU A 76 -3.05 -4.79 3.50
CA LEU A 76 -4.16 -5.68 3.15
C LEU A 76 -4.07 -7.08 3.76
N LEU A 77 -2.88 -7.58 4.11
CA LEU A 77 -2.76 -8.85 4.84
C LEU A 77 -3.40 -8.75 6.23
N ALA A 78 -3.21 -7.62 6.92
CA ALA A 78 -3.85 -7.36 8.21
C ALA A 78 -5.35 -7.08 8.05
N LEU A 79 -5.71 -6.12 7.19
CA LEU A 79 -7.08 -5.68 6.98
C LEU A 79 -8.05 -6.84 6.67
N LEU A 80 -7.61 -7.76 5.81
CA LEU A 80 -8.43 -8.88 5.34
C LEU A 80 -8.08 -10.21 6.01
N LYS A 81 -7.17 -10.20 6.99
CA LYS A 81 -6.69 -11.41 7.68
C LYS A 81 -6.25 -12.50 6.68
N ARG A 82 -5.41 -12.11 5.70
CA ARG A 82 -4.93 -13.00 4.64
C ARG A 82 -3.47 -13.40 4.86
N ASP A 83 -3.15 -14.65 4.57
CA ASP A 83 -1.77 -15.16 4.64
C ASP A 83 -0.95 -14.82 3.40
N TYR A 84 -1.61 -14.51 2.29
CA TYR A 84 -0.97 -14.22 1.02
C TYR A 84 -1.55 -12.97 0.35
N ARG A 85 -0.75 -12.35 -0.51
CA ARG A 85 -1.05 -11.13 -1.25
C ARG A 85 -2.45 -11.14 -1.87
N VAL A 86 -3.21 -10.09 -1.62
CA VAL A 86 -4.53 -9.85 -2.21
C VAL A 86 -4.38 -9.50 -3.70
N PRO A 87 -5.09 -10.22 -4.61
CA PRO A 87 -4.95 -10.03 -6.05
C PRO A 87 -5.90 -8.92 -6.56
N TYR A 88 -5.60 -7.65 -6.24
CA TYR A 88 -6.46 -6.51 -6.59
C TYR A 88 -5.85 -5.55 -7.62
N LYS A 89 -4.57 -5.68 -8.00
CA LYS A 89 -3.95 -4.80 -8.98
C LYS A 89 -4.36 -5.16 -10.41
N MET A 90 -5.05 -4.24 -11.07
CA MET A 90 -5.56 -4.40 -12.44
C MET A 90 -4.46 -4.81 -13.42
N SER A 91 -3.28 -4.16 -13.35
CA SER A 91 -2.14 -4.47 -14.23
C SER A 91 -1.59 -5.90 -14.09
N ARG A 92 -1.85 -6.56 -12.96
CA ARG A 92 -1.42 -7.93 -12.68
C ARG A 92 -2.55 -8.97 -12.83
N SER A 93 -3.75 -8.58 -13.23
CA SER A 93 -4.91 -9.47 -13.32
C SER A 93 -4.69 -10.69 -14.22
N GLY A 94 -3.90 -10.55 -15.29
CA GLY A 94 -3.53 -11.69 -16.15
C GLY A 94 -2.56 -12.68 -15.50
N GLN A 95 -1.81 -12.25 -14.48
CA GLN A 95 -0.84 -13.10 -13.77
C GLN A 95 -1.47 -13.80 -12.56
N TYR A 96 -2.38 -13.13 -11.85
CA TYR A 96 -3.01 -13.68 -10.66
C TYR A 96 -3.76 -14.99 -10.93
N TRP A 97 -4.44 -15.05 -12.07
CA TRP A 97 -5.30 -16.19 -12.45
C TRP A 97 -4.83 -16.87 -13.75
N LYS A 98 -3.52 -16.85 -14.00
CA LYS A 98 -2.94 -17.40 -15.23
C LYS A 98 -3.33 -18.85 -15.49
N ALA A 99 -3.35 -19.67 -14.44
CA ALA A 99 -3.71 -21.09 -14.54
C ALA A 99 -5.19 -21.31 -14.91
N GLU A 100 -6.07 -20.41 -14.50
CA GLU A 100 -7.51 -20.48 -14.76
C GLU A 100 -7.89 -20.02 -16.17
N LYS A 101 -6.97 -19.40 -16.92
CA LYS A 101 -7.17 -18.89 -18.29
C LYS A 101 -8.41 -18.00 -18.44
N LEU A 102 -8.69 -17.18 -17.42
CA LEU A 102 -9.89 -16.34 -17.38
C LEU A 102 -9.98 -15.37 -18.55
N THR A 103 -11.18 -15.21 -19.09
CA THR A 103 -11.53 -14.15 -20.05
C THR A 103 -11.37 -12.78 -19.40
N ARG A 104 -11.39 -11.73 -20.22
CA ARG A 104 -11.37 -10.36 -19.74
C ARG A 104 -12.54 -10.07 -18.79
N SER A 105 -13.76 -10.51 -19.14
CA SER A 105 -14.96 -10.31 -18.32
C SER A 105 -14.86 -11.00 -16.94
N GLU A 106 -14.35 -12.22 -16.92
CA GLU A 106 -14.13 -12.94 -15.66
C GLU A 106 -13.06 -12.28 -14.79
N ARG A 107 -11.97 -11.78 -15.37
CA ARG A 107 -10.96 -11.01 -14.62
C ARG A 107 -11.54 -9.72 -14.04
N ILE A 108 -12.41 -9.01 -14.77
CA ILE A 108 -13.12 -7.84 -14.26
C ILE A 108 -13.98 -8.24 -13.05
N LYS A 109 -14.77 -9.30 -13.14
CA LYS A 109 -15.60 -9.79 -12.03
C LYS A 109 -14.74 -10.10 -10.79
N ARG A 110 -13.64 -10.86 -10.98
CA ARG A 110 -12.72 -11.20 -9.88
C ARG A 110 -12.08 -9.97 -9.24
N LEU A 111 -11.66 -8.96 -10.02
CA LEU A 111 -11.12 -7.71 -9.47
C LEU A 111 -12.17 -6.96 -8.66
N LEU A 112 -13.40 -6.84 -9.16
CA LEU A 112 -14.49 -6.19 -8.45
C LEU A 112 -14.86 -6.90 -7.14
N GLU A 113 -14.76 -8.24 -7.09
CA GLU A 113 -14.90 -9.02 -5.85
C GLU A 113 -13.82 -8.63 -4.83
N GLN A 114 -12.55 -8.52 -5.26
CA GLN A 114 -11.47 -8.08 -4.38
C GLN A 114 -11.66 -6.63 -3.91
N PHE A 115 -12.06 -5.73 -4.80
CA PHE A 115 -12.34 -4.33 -4.45
C PHE A 115 -13.45 -4.22 -3.40
N ARG A 116 -14.54 -4.97 -3.55
CA ARG A 116 -15.62 -5.01 -2.55
C ARG A 116 -15.15 -5.58 -1.21
N ALA A 117 -14.33 -6.63 -1.23
CA ALA A 117 -13.77 -7.18 0.00
C ALA A 117 -12.87 -6.17 0.72
N ILE A 118 -12.03 -5.42 -0.02
CA ILE A 118 -11.19 -4.36 0.54
C ILE A 118 -12.06 -3.24 1.12
N LYS A 119 -13.06 -2.75 0.36
CA LYS A 119 -13.97 -1.71 0.85
C LYS A 119 -14.68 -2.16 2.11
N ALA A 120 -15.24 -3.37 2.13
CA ALA A 120 -15.93 -3.91 3.30
C ALA A 120 -15.01 -4.02 4.53
N GLY A 121 -13.72 -4.36 4.33
CA GLY A 121 -12.73 -4.31 5.41
C GLY A 121 -12.50 -2.89 5.91
N LEU A 122 -12.36 -1.92 5.01
CA LEU A 122 -12.16 -0.50 5.35
C LEU A 122 -13.38 0.12 6.04
N ASP A 123 -14.60 -0.26 5.67
CA ASP A 123 -15.85 0.22 6.28
C ASP A 123 -15.93 -0.11 7.78
N LEU A 124 -15.16 -1.11 8.26
CA LEU A 124 -15.07 -1.43 9.69
C LEU A 124 -14.22 -0.42 10.48
N HIS A 125 -13.39 0.37 9.80
CA HIS A 125 -12.43 1.30 10.39
C HIS A 125 -12.67 2.76 10.03
N ILE A 126 -13.29 3.01 8.87
CA ILE A 126 -13.52 4.36 8.34
C ILE A 126 -15.01 4.48 8.03
N SER A 127 -15.70 5.35 8.74
CA SER A 127 -17.10 5.64 8.49
C SER A 127 -17.31 6.56 7.29
N GLY A 128 -18.44 6.41 6.59
CA GLY A 128 -18.84 7.32 5.53
C GLY A 128 -18.13 7.14 4.18
N ILE A 129 -17.48 6.00 3.95
CA ILE A 129 -16.92 5.69 2.62
C ILE A 129 -18.10 5.52 1.64
N PRO A 130 -18.24 6.37 0.60
CA PRO A 130 -19.33 6.25 -0.35
C PRO A 130 -19.23 4.98 -1.19
N GLU A 131 -20.31 4.58 -1.83
CA GLU A 131 -20.22 3.51 -2.84
C GLU A 131 -19.59 4.08 -4.12
N PHE A 132 -18.48 3.51 -4.53
CA PHE A 132 -17.73 3.94 -5.73
C PHE A 132 -17.30 2.76 -6.60
N ILE A 133 -17.58 1.53 -6.18
CA ILE A 133 -17.21 0.32 -6.92
C ILE A 133 -18.30 0.04 -7.95
N PRO A 134 -17.98 0.06 -9.26
CA PRO A 134 -18.98 -0.12 -10.30
C PRO A 134 -19.55 -1.54 -10.31
N LYS A 135 -20.71 -1.70 -10.90
CA LYS A 135 -21.26 -3.02 -11.22
C LYS A 135 -20.49 -3.63 -12.41
N PRO A 136 -20.40 -4.96 -12.53
CA PRO A 136 -19.72 -5.60 -13.64
C PRO A 136 -20.22 -5.16 -15.02
N SER A 137 -21.51 -4.83 -15.15
CA SER A 137 -22.14 -4.34 -16.38
C SER A 137 -21.70 -2.93 -16.79
N GLU A 138 -21.17 -2.15 -15.86
CA GLU A 138 -20.70 -0.77 -16.09
C GLU A 138 -19.24 -0.71 -16.52
N VAL A 139 -18.52 -1.84 -16.43
CA VAL A 139 -17.09 -1.90 -16.73
C VAL A 139 -16.85 -2.44 -18.13
N THR A 140 -16.41 -1.57 -19.04
CA THR A 140 -16.13 -1.93 -20.42
C THR A 140 -14.71 -2.43 -20.67
N THR A 141 -13.75 -1.92 -19.90
CA THR A 141 -12.32 -2.26 -20.03
C THR A 141 -11.67 -2.47 -18.65
N LEU A 142 -10.57 -3.23 -18.61
CA LEU A 142 -9.79 -3.35 -17.37
C LEU A 142 -9.21 -1.99 -16.92
N THR A 143 -8.80 -1.16 -17.88
CA THR A 143 -8.19 0.16 -17.58
C THR A 143 -9.16 1.13 -16.92
N SER A 144 -10.47 0.99 -17.16
CA SER A 144 -11.49 1.82 -16.49
C SER A 144 -11.59 1.54 -14.98
N LEU A 145 -11.00 0.45 -14.48
CA LEU A 145 -10.90 0.14 -13.06
C LEU A 145 -9.72 0.84 -12.35
N LYS A 146 -8.82 1.49 -13.10
CA LYS A 146 -7.64 2.12 -12.48
C LYS A 146 -7.99 3.21 -11.45
N PRO A 147 -8.94 4.13 -11.71
CA PRO A 147 -9.34 5.12 -10.70
C PRO A 147 -9.90 4.49 -9.42
N VAL A 148 -10.64 3.38 -9.55
CA VAL A 148 -11.17 2.64 -8.38
C VAL A 148 -10.03 2.01 -7.57
N GLU A 149 -9.04 1.40 -8.24
CA GLU A 149 -7.84 0.87 -7.60
C GLU A 149 -7.06 1.96 -6.85
N ASP A 150 -6.88 3.13 -7.48
CA ASP A 150 -6.14 4.25 -6.88
C ASP A 150 -6.88 4.82 -5.66
N MET A 151 -8.21 4.88 -5.71
CA MET A 151 -9.03 5.30 -4.57
C MET A 151 -8.89 4.31 -3.40
N LEU A 152 -8.91 3.00 -3.67
CA LEU A 152 -8.68 1.98 -2.64
C LEU A 152 -7.27 2.10 -2.04
N ASP A 153 -6.24 2.32 -2.85
CA ASP A 153 -4.88 2.56 -2.34
C ASP A 153 -4.84 3.77 -1.41
N GLY A 154 -5.51 4.86 -1.78
CA GLY A 154 -5.62 6.06 -0.93
C GLY A 154 -6.32 5.78 0.40
N LEU A 155 -7.44 5.05 0.38
CA LEU A 155 -8.17 4.66 1.59
C LEU A 155 -7.37 3.71 2.50
N ILE A 156 -6.61 2.77 1.91
CA ILE A 156 -5.70 1.90 2.67
C ILE A 156 -4.61 2.74 3.34
N CYS A 157 -4.04 3.73 2.63
CA CYS A 157 -3.06 4.64 3.21
C CYS A 157 -3.66 5.47 4.36
N ALA A 158 -4.90 5.95 4.22
CA ALA A 158 -5.61 6.68 5.27
C ALA A 158 -5.85 5.79 6.50
N TRP A 159 -6.27 4.54 6.31
CA TRP A 159 -6.40 3.57 7.40
C TRP A 159 -5.08 3.35 8.14
N ILE A 160 -3.96 3.14 7.42
CA ILE A 160 -2.64 3.02 8.07
C ILE A 160 -2.27 4.31 8.82
N GLY A 161 -2.64 5.48 8.31
CA GLY A 161 -2.47 6.75 9.02
C GLY A 161 -3.23 6.78 10.37
N ILE A 162 -4.46 6.28 10.40
CA ILE A 162 -5.24 6.13 11.63
C ILE A 162 -4.56 5.17 12.60
N GLU A 163 -4.20 3.96 12.13
CA GLU A 163 -3.49 2.97 12.92
C GLU A 163 -2.17 3.54 13.51
N HIS A 164 -1.49 4.39 12.72
CA HIS A 164 -0.24 5.00 13.13
C HIS A 164 -0.44 6.04 14.26
N ILE A 165 -1.44 6.92 14.12
CA ILE A 165 -1.77 7.93 15.14
C ILE A 165 -2.17 7.25 16.45
N GLU A 166 -2.84 6.10 16.37
CA GLU A 166 -3.27 5.32 17.53
C GLU A 166 -2.18 4.37 18.10
N GLY A 167 -0.94 4.45 17.57
CA GLY A 167 0.19 3.67 18.04
C GLY A 167 0.14 2.18 17.71
N ARG A 168 -0.66 1.77 16.73
CA ARG A 168 -0.85 0.35 16.34
C ARG A 168 -0.06 -0.04 15.08
N THR A 169 1.02 0.65 14.78
CA THR A 169 1.93 0.32 13.67
C THR A 169 3.36 0.16 14.14
N ILE A 170 4.14 -0.64 13.41
CA ILE A 170 5.58 -0.80 13.59
C ILE A 170 6.29 -0.37 12.31
N GLY A 171 7.34 0.46 12.44
CA GLY A 171 8.20 0.87 11.35
C GLY A 171 9.24 -0.21 11.04
N LEU A 172 9.28 -0.70 9.82
CA LEU A 172 10.31 -1.62 9.34
C LEU A 172 11.31 -0.88 8.46
N GLY A 173 12.55 -0.83 8.91
CA GLY A 173 13.63 -0.09 8.24
C GLY A 173 14.67 0.43 9.22
N ASN A 174 15.11 1.68 9.04
CA ASN A 174 16.11 2.34 9.88
C ASN A 174 15.86 3.87 9.94
N HIS A 175 16.84 4.62 10.45
CA HIS A 175 16.78 6.08 10.57
C HIS A 175 16.69 6.84 9.23
N THR A 176 16.98 6.19 8.10
CA THR A 176 16.88 6.85 6.78
C THR A 176 15.55 6.60 6.10
N ALA A 177 14.94 5.44 6.32
CA ALA A 177 13.65 5.08 5.73
C ALA A 177 12.97 3.99 6.56
N ALA A 178 11.67 4.10 6.76
CA ALA A 178 10.83 3.07 7.37
C ALA A 178 9.52 2.92 6.59
N ILE A 179 9.04 1.69 6.44
CA ILE A 179 7.69 1.38 5.96
C ILE A 179 6.88 0.93 7.16
N TRP A 180 5.80 1.65 7.44
CA TRP A 180 4.93 1.40 8.59
C TRP A 180 3.87 0.36 8.24
N VAL A 181 3.76 -0.66 9.08
CA VAL A 181 2.85 -1.80 8.91
C VAL A 181 2.03 -2.01 10.18
N PRO A 182 0.80 -2.56 10.08
CA PRO A 182 0.01 -2.90 11.27
C PRO A 182 0.78 -3.82 12.22
N GLU A 183 0.77 -3.49 13.52
CA GLU A 183 1.48 -4.24 14.55
C GLU A 183 1.04 -5.70 14.63
N THR A 184 -0.24 -5.98 14.38
CA THR A 184 -0.80 -7.33 14.36
C THR A 184 -0.15 -8.29 13.36
N LEU A 185 0.61 -7.78 12.38
CA LEU A 185 1.40 -8.61 11.45
C LEU A 185 2.76 -9.03 12.02
N ILE A 186 3.20 -8.37 13.09
CA ILE A 186 4.51 -8.53 13.70
C ILE A 186 4.39 -9.29 15.02
N ASN A 187 3.42 -8.88 15.83
CA ASN A 187 3.08 -9.41 17.16
C ASN A 187 1.64 -9.94 17.10
N PRO A 188 1.41 -11.18 16.56
CA PRO A 188 0.07 -11.74 16.37
C PRO A 188 -0.63 -12.12 17.67
#